data_4dd11b8bc41839db3577a0f1f6e95bc8
#
_entry.id   4dd11b8bc41839db3577a0f1f6e95bc8
#
_cell.length_a   1.000
_cell.length_b   1.000
_cell.length_c   1.000
_cell.angle_alpha   90.00
_cell.angle_beta   90.00
_cell.angle_gamma   90.00
#
_symmetry.space_group_name_H-M   'P 1'
#
loop_
_entity.id
_entity.type
_entity.pdbx_description
1 polymer ?
#
loop_
_entity_poly.entity_id
_entity_poly.type
_entity_poly.pdbx_seq_one_letter_code
_entity_poly.pdbx_strand_id
1 'polypeptide(L)'
;MMENGKVIETFDLTKKYPNQTAVNKLSFNVNEGEIFGFLGPNGAGKTTTLLMLLGLSQPSGGSAKVCGIDPLRKAREVKGLVGYLPENVGFYQDMDAVQSLEYIADLNGMDRRKSREKISEVLDTVGLSGDKHKKVAAYSRGMKQRLGVAEVLLKDPKVMFLDEPTLGLDPDGALKLIDLIQSLNREQKISVLLSSHHLHQVQKISHRVGIMIKGEMVAEGSIDALAKEKFGVGGKKYSLEEIYMKYFQEV
;
A
#
# COMPACT_ATOMS: atom_id res chain seq x y z
N MET A 1 13.08 -18.81 -5.45
CA MET A 1 12.32 -18.33 -6.62
C MET A 1 10.87 -18.21 -6.18
N MET A 2 10.18 -17.11 -6.52
CA MET A 2 8.75 -16.99 -6.22
C MET A 2 8.00 -17.95 -7.13
N GLU A 3 7.19 -18.85 -6.56
CA GLU A 3 6.34 -19.73 -7.35
C GLU A 3 5.28 -18.87 -8.04
N ASN A 4 5.20 -18.97 -9.37
CA ASN A 4 4.17 -18.35 -10.21
C ASN A 4 4.12 -16.80 -10.30
N GLY A 5 5.18 -16.05 -10.00
CA GLY A 5 5.19 -14.58 -10.17
C GLY A 5 4.26 -13.82 -9.23
N LYS A 6 3.80 -14.43 -8.13
CA LYS A 6 2.95 -13.79 -7.12
C LYS A 6 3.78 -13.31 -5.94
N VAL A 7 3.58 -12.05 -5.54
CA VAL A 7 4.26 -11.45 -4.38
C VAL A 7 3.41 -11.47 -3.13
N ILE A 8 2.08 -11.54 -3.27
CA ILE A 8 1.14 -11.70 -2.15
C ILE A 8 0.17 -12.81 -2.51
N GLU A 9 -0.10 -13.70 -1.56
CA GLU A 9 -1.13 -14.73 -1.65
C GLU A 9 -1.81 -14.86 -0.30
N THR A 10 -3.14 -14.94 -0.30
CA THR A 10 -3.93 -15.23 0.90
C THR A 10 -4.87 -16.40 0.65
N PHE A 11 -5.09 -17.22 1.66
CA PHE A 11 -5.92 -18.41 1.60
C PHE A 11 -6.85 -18.41 2.81
N ASP A 12 -8.12 -18.11 2.61
CA ASP A 12 -9.17 -18.03 3.63
C ASP A 12 -8.75 -17.22 4.87
N LEU A 13 -7.95 -16.15 4.64
CA LEU A 13 -7.38 -15.33 5.70
C LEU A 13 -8.50 -14.70 6.52
N THR A 14 -8.51 -14.96 7.82
CA THR A 14 -9.62 -14.59 8.71
C THR A 14 -9.10 -13.88 9.94
N LYS A 15 -9.76 -12.79 10.35
CA LYS A 15 -9.52 -12.09 11.61
C LYS A 15 -10.81 -11.86 12.36
N LYS A 16 -10.89 -12.46 13.55
CA LYS A 16 -12.01 -12.27 14.48
C LYS A 16 -11.54 -11.53 15.71
N TYR A 17 -12.30 -10.52 16.12
CA TYR A 17 -12.21 -9.86 17.41
C TYR A 17 -13.42 -10.30 18.27
N PRO A 18 -13.44 -10.06 19.59
CA PRO A 18 -14.51 -10.55 20.45
C PRO A 18 -15.92 -10.24 19.96
N ASN A 19 -16.12 -9.07 19.34
CA ASN A 19 -17.44 -8.56 18.97
C ASN A 19 -17.67 -8.47 17.45
N GLN A 20 -16.65 -8.81 16.62
CA GLN A 20 -16.80 -8.70 15.16
C GLN A 20 -15.79 -9.58 14.40
N THR A 21 -16.18 -10.00 13.22
CA THR A 21 -15.26 -10.54 12.22
C THR A 21 -14.81 -9.42 11.31
N ALA A 22 -13.54 -8.98 11.47
CA ALA A 22 -12.98 -7.88 10.69
C ALA A 22 -12.55 -8.31 9.29
N VAL A 23 -12.13 -9.58 9.12
CA VAL A 23 -11.78 -10.20 7.84
C VAL A 23 -12.32 -11.62 7.85
N ASN A 24 -13.07 -12.01 6.83
CA ASN A 24 -13.72 -13.30 6.72
C ASN A 24 -13.30 -14.03 5.45
N LYS A 25 -12.52 -15.10 5.60
CA LYS A 25 -12.08 -16.03 4.54
C LYS A 25 -11.56 -15.31 3.28
N LEU A 26 -10.73 -14.28 3.48
CA LEU A 26 -10.19 -13.48 2.39
C LEU A 26 -9.15 -14.26 1.61
N SER A 27 -9.42 -14.50 0.31
CA SER A 27 -8.50 -15.15 -0.62
C SER A 27 -8.30 -14.25 -1.84
N PHE A 28 -7.07 -13.79 -2.06
CA PHE A 28 -6.67 -12.99 -3.22
C PHE A 28 -5.16 -13.11 -3.46
N ASN A 29 -4.72 -12.60 -4.61
CA ASN A 29 -3.29 -12.55 -4.92
C ASN A 29 -2.90 -11.23 -5.58
N VAL A 30 -1.60 -10.87 -5.46
CA VAL A 30 -0.97 -9.75 -6.16
C VAL A 30 0.24 -10.27 -6.91
N ASN A 31 0.36 -9.92 -8.19
CA ASN A 31 1.47 -10.34 -9.03
C ASN A 31 2.70 -9.43 -8.85
N GLU A 32 3.87 -9.93 -9.23
CA GLU A 32 5.10 -9.14 -9.26
C GLU A 32 4.96 -7.95 -10.22
N GLY A 33 5.36 -6.76 -9.77
CA GLY A 33 5.23 -5.52 -10.55
C GLY A 33 3.80 -5.01 -10.73
N GLU A 34 2.82 -5.57 -10.01
CA GLU A 34 1.43 -5.12 -10.06
C GLU A 34 1.16 -4.00 -9.06
N ILE A 35 0.34 -3.02 -9.46
CA ILE A 35 -0.36 -2.12 -8.52
C ILE A 35 -1.77 -2.68 -8.34
N PHE A 36 -2.05 -3.18 -7.13
CA PHE A 36 -3.35 -3.71 -6.74
C PHE A 36 -4.07 -2.72 -5.83
N GLY A 37 -5.23 -2.24 -6.27
CA GLY A 37 -6.09 -1.35 -5.49
C GLY A 37 -7.02 -2.14 -4.56
N PHE A 38 -6.87 -1.95 -3.24
CA PHE A 38 -7.68 -2.61 -2.22
C PHE A 38 -8.76 -1.65 -1.73
N LEU A 39 -9.97 -1.78 -2.26
CA LEU A 39 -11.07 -0.84 -2.11
C LEU A 39 -12.08 -1.28 -1.05
N GLY A 40 -12.72 -0.33 -0.44
CA GLY A 40 -13.82 -0.59 0.50
C GLY A 40 -14.05 0.57 1.45
N PRO A 41 -15.20 0.63 2.12
CA PRO A 41 -15.50 1.66 3.10
C PRO A 41 -14.60 1.53 4.35
N ASN A 42 -14.64 2.54 5.21
CA ASN A 42 -13.99 2.45 6.50
C ASN A 42 -14.59 1.28 7.31
N GLY A 43 -13.71 0.50 7.96
CA GLY A 43 -14.12 -0.69 8.68
C GLY A 43 -14.32 -1.95 7.80
N ALA A 44 -14.09 -1.89 6.49
CA ALA A 44 -14.19 -3.07 5.61
C ALA A 44 -13.13 -4.16 5.89
N GLY A 45 -12.07 -3.85 6.68
CA GLY A 45 -11.02 -4.81 7.01
C GLY A 45 -9.69 -4.58 6.27
N LYS A 46 -9.56 -3.53 5.45
CA LYS A 46 -8.37 -3.23 4.63
C LYS A 46 -7.09 -3.14 5.47
N THR A 47 -7.02 -2.21 6.41
CA THR A 47 -5.86 -2.04 7.33
C THR A 47 -5.57 -3.32 8.13
N THR A 48 -6.61 -4.01 8.61
CA THR A 48 -6.46 -5.29 9.33
C THR A 48 -5.78 -6.34 8.45
N THR A 49 -6.12 -6.40 7.17
CA THR A 49 -5.49 -7.29 6.19
C THR A 49 -4.01 -6.93 5.99
N LEU A 50 -3.69 -5.64 5.78
CA LEU A 50 -2.30 -5.17 5.67
C LEU A 50 -1.48 -5.55 6.90
N LEU A 51 -2.02 -5.36 8.11
CA LEU A 51 -1.34 -5.71 9.36
C LEU A 51 -1.09 -7.22 9.50
N MET A 52 -2.02 -8.07 9.02
CA MET A 52 -1.80 -9.53 8.99
C MET A 52 -0.69 -9.91 7.99
N LEU A 53 -0.67 -9.30 6.81
CA LEU A 53 0.37 -9.52 5.78
C LEU A 53 1.76 -9.05 6.24
N LEU A 54 1.83 -8.09 7.16
CA LEU A 54 3.07 -7.62 7.79
C LEU A 54 3.50 -8.45 9.00
N GLY A 55 2.69 -9.43 9.43
CA GLY A 55 2.90 -10.17 10.66
C GLY A 55 2.79 -9.31 11.93
N LEU A 56 2.08 -8.17 11.84
CA LEU A 56 1.77 -7.27 12.96
C LEU A 56 0.46 -7.63 13.68
N SER A 57 -0.40 -8.39 13.00
CA SER A 57 -1.64 -8.92 13.56
C SER A 57 -1.74 -10.41 13.25
N GLN A 58 -1.96 -11.24 14.27
CA GLN A 58 -2.15 -12.68 14.08
C GLN A 58 -3.55 -12.96 13.51
N PRO A 59 -3.68 -13.68 12.37
CA PRO A 59 -4.97 -14.17 11.89
C PRO A 59 -5.60 -15.15 12.87
N SER A 60 -6.93 -15.21 12.85
CA SER A 60 -7.72 -16.21 13.57
C SER A 60 -7.89 -17.52 12.78
N GLY A 61 -7.60 -17.49 11.48
CA GLY A 61 -7.64 -18.63 10.56
C GLY A 61 -7.11 -18.28 9.19
N GLY A 62 -6.93 -19.30 8.35
CA GLY A 62 -6.33 -19.14 7.04
C GLY A 62 -4.81 -18.94 7.09
N SER A 63 -4.24 -18.57 5.95
CA SER A 63 -2.80 -18.32 5.81
C SER A 63 -2.50 -17.25 4.78
N ALA A 64 -1.26 -16.72 4.80
CA ALA A 64 -0.79 -15.79 3.79
C ALA A 64 0.68 -16.05 3.46
N LYS A 65 1.09 -15.66 2.26
CA LYS A 65 2.50 -15.57 1.86
C LYS A 65 2.77 -14.18 1.28
N VAL A 66 3.89 -13.60 1.68
CA VAL A 66 4.42 -12.34 1.12
C VAL A 66 5.84 -12.61 0.62
N CYS A 67 6.08 -12.42 -0.66
CA CYS A 67 7.31 -12.83 -1.34
C CYS A 67 7.66 -14.32 -1.10
N GLY A 68 6.63 -15.19 -1.02
CA GLY A 68 6.78 -16.62 -0.72
C GLY A 68 7.01 -16.97 0.76
N ILE A 69 7.04 -15.97 1.65
CA ILE A 69 7.34 -16.12 3.09
C ILE A 69 6.05 -16.00 3.90
N ASP A 70 5.86 -16.90 4.87
CA ASP A 70 4.76 -16.81 5.84
C ASP A 70 5.04 -15.69 6.85
N PRO A 71 4.22 -14.61 6.86
CA PRO A 71 4.43 -13.44 7.72
C PRO A 71 4.25 -13.74 9.21
N LEU A 72 3.54 -14.82 9.58
CA LEU A 72 3.37 -15.21 10.98
C LEU A 72 4.64 -15.88 11.55
N ARG A 73 5.28 -16.68 10.72
CA ARG A 73 6.44 -17.45 11.14
C ARG A 73 7.73 -16.64 11.02
N LYS A 74 7.79 -15.76 10.01
CA LYS A 74 9.01 -15.06 9.62
C LYS A 74 8.78 -13.56 9.38
N ALA A 75 8.07 -12.90 10.30
CA ALA A 75 7.70 -11.50 10.20
C ALA A 75 8.90 -10.56 9.92
N ARG A 76 10.08 -10.84 10.53
CA ARG A 76 11.28 -10.04 10.31
C ARG A 76 11.79 -10.15 8.87
N GLU A 77 11.77 -11.35 8.29
CA GLU A 77 12.18 -11.56 6.90
C GLU A 77 11.22 -10.82 5.93
N VAL A 78 9.90 -10.93 6.17
CA VAL A 78 8.89 -10.18 5.39
C VAL A 78 9.12 -8.67 5.49
N LYS A 79 9.31 -8.13 6.70
CA LYS A 79 9.57 -6.70 6.92
C LYS A 79 10.87 -6.20 6.27
N GLY A 80 11.82 -7.08 5.99
CA GLY A 80 13.03 -6.76 5.22
C GLY A 80 12.76 -6.58 3.72
N LEU A 81 11.67 -7.14 3.19
CA LEU A 81 11.30 -7.11 1.78
C LEU A 81 10.14 -6.15 1.47
N VAL A 82 9.43 -5.70 2.50
CA VAL A 82 8.22 -4.89 2.39
C VAL A 82 8.45 -3.51 3.00
N GLY A 83 8.01 -2.48 2.29
CA GLY A 83 7.82 -1.14 2.82
C GLY A 83 6.36 -0.94 3.22
N TYR A 84 6.11 -0.31 4.36
CA TYR A 84 4.75 0.01 4.82
C TYR A 84 4.62 1.50 5.09
N LEU A 85 3.68 2.13 4.41
CA LEU A 85 3.27 3.50 4.64
C LEU A 85 1.89 3.48 5.33
N PRO A 86 1.82 3.79 6.64
CA PRO A 86 0.54 3.85 7.34
C PRO A 86 -0.26 5.10 6.94
N GLU A 87 -1.56 5.08 7.19
CA GLU A 87 -2.45 6.22 6.99
C GLU A 87 -1.93 7.52 7.64
N ASN A 88 -1.41 7.40 8.85
CA ASN A 88 -0.83 8.51 9.59
C ASN A 88 0.67 8.28 9.78
N VAL A 89 1.49 9.04 9.05
CA VAL A 89 2.94 9.01 9.21
C VAL A 89 3.36 9.84 10.41
N GLY A 90 4.17 9.27 11.30
CA GLY A 90 4.68 9.94 12.50
C GLY A 90 6.17 10.21 12.37
N PHE A 91 6.56 11.49 12.45
CA PHE A 91 7.97 11.92 12.48
C PHE A 91 8.24 12.78 13.69
N TYR A 92 9.47 12.79 14.17
CA TYR A 92 9.93 13.75 15.17
C TYR A 92 9.95 15.16 14.57
N GLN A 93 9.17 16.05 15.15
CA GLN A 93 8.90 17.38 14.58
C GLN A 93 10.13 18.30 14.60
N ASP A 94 11.07 18.06 15.49
CA ASP A 94 12.34 18.78 15.67
C ASP A 94 13.49 18.26 14.80
N MET A 95 13.30 17.12 14.13
CA MET A 95 14.22 16.60 13.13
C MET A 95 13.96 17.21 11.74
N ASP A 96 14.99 17.25 10.90
CA ASP A 96 14.82 17.44 9.46
C ASP A 96 14.67 16.11 8.73
N ALA A 97 14.46 16.13 7.39
CA ALA A 97 14.26 14.91 6.62
C ALA A 97 15.48 13.99 6.62
N VAL A 98 16.70 14.56 6.57
CA VAL A 98 17.95 13.78 6.60
C VAL A 98 18.08 13.07 7.94
N GLN A 99 17.92 13.80 9.05
CA GLN A 99 17.96 13.26 10.40
C GLN A 99 16.92 12.17 10.62
N SER A 100 15.69 12.37 10.11
CA SER A 100 14.62 11.37 10.19
C SER A 100 14.99 10.09 9.47
N LEU A 101 15.54 10.20 8.26
CA LEU A 101 15.94 9.02 7.47
C LEU A 101 17.22 8.37 8.02
N GLU A 102 18.18 9.12 8.56
CA GLU A 102 19.35 8.57 9.26
C GLU A 102 18.93 7.76 10.49
N TYR A 103 17.98 8.27 11.27
CA TYR A 103 17.41 7.54 12.42
C TYR A 103 16.79 6.20 12.01
N ILE A 104 16.00 6.18 10.93
CA ILE A 104 15.39 4.95 10.42
C ILE A 104 16.46 3.99 9.84
N ALA A 105 17.47 4.51 9.17
CA ALA A 105 18.59 3.72 8.65
C ALA A 105 19.36 3.03 9.80
N ASP A 106 19.65 3.77 10.88
CA ASP A 106 20.31 3.23 12.08
C ASP A 106 19.46 2.15 12.75
N LEU A 107 18.14 2.34 12.88
CA LEU A 107 17.21 1.32 13.40
C LEU A 107 17.17 0.03 12.57
N ASN A 108 17.38 0.16 11.24
CA ASN A 108 17.48 -0.99 10.34
C ASN A 108 18.89 -1.59 10.25
N GLY A 109 19.88 -1.07 11.00
CA GLY A 109 21.25 -1.54 11.00
C GLY A 109 21.99 -1.30 9.69
N MET A 110 21.61 -0.27 8.94
CA MET A 110 22.26 0.07 7.67
C MET A 110 23.66 0.63 7.91
N ASP A 111 24.60 0.30 7.02
CA ASP A 111 25.92 0.91 7.02
C ASP A 111 25.81 2.43 6.77
N ARG A 112 26.49 3.23 7.59
CA ARG A 112 26.39 4.70 7.55
C ARG A 112 26.78 5.33 6.22
N ARG A 113 27.77 4.77 5.52
CA ARG A 113 28.17 5.32 4.22
C ARG A 113 27.08 5.03 3.18
N LYS A 114 26.62 3.79 3.11
CA LYS A 114 25.57 3.37 2.18
C LYS A 114 24.26 4.10 2.49
N SER A 115 23.91 4.29 3.77
CA SER A 115 22.67 5.00 4.12
C SER A 115 22.67 6.46 3.68
N ARG A 116 23.79 7.17 3.78
CA ARG A 116 23.90 8.57 3.30
C ARG A 116 23.69 8.71 1.79
N GLU A 117 24.30 7.80 1.02
CA GLU A 117 24.14 7.76 -0.44
C GLU A 117 22.64 7.48 -0.76
N LYS A 118 22.05 6.47 -0.10
CA LYS A 118 20.65 6.11 -0.28
C LYS A 118 19.66 7.19 0.16
N ILE A 119 19.94 7.88 1.27
CA ILE A 119 19.11 9.00 1.77
C ILE A 119 19.08 10.13 0.72
N SER A 120 20.21 10.47 0.11
CA SER A 120 20.22 11.47 -0.95
C SER A 120 19.37 11.04 -2.15
N GLU A 121 19.54 9.80 -2.61
CA GLU A 121 18.78 9.21 -3.72
C GLU A 121 17.26 9.23 -3.45
N VAL A 122 16.82 8.76 -2.28
CA VAL A 122 15.38 8.69 -1.99
C VAL A 122 14.77 10.08 -1.79
N LEU A 123 15.51 11.05 -1.24
CA LEU A 123 15.04 12.43 -1.12
C LEU A 123 14.88 13.11 -2.48
N ASP A 124 15.77 12.81 -3.43
CA ASP A 124 15.63 13.25 -4.82
C ASP A 124 14.42 12.61 -5.47
N THR A 125 14.27 11.29 -5.32
CA THR A 125 13.14 10.51 -5.86
C THR A 125 11.77 11.05 -5.41
N VAL A 126 11.66 11.42 -4.13
CA VAL A 126 10.39 11.95 -3.59
C VAL A 126 10.26 13.48 -3.73
N GLY A 127 11.23 14.15 -4.35
CA GLY A 127 11.22 15.59 -4.60
C GLY A 127 11.28 16.43 -3.32
N LEU A 128 12.12 16.02 -2.35
CA LEU A 128 12.33 16.74 -1.08
C LEU A 128 13.76 17.28 -0.91
N SER A 129 14.64 17.14 -1.91
CA SER A 129 16.05 17.58 -1.83
C SER A 129 16.20 19.05 -1.51
N GLY A 130 15.34 19.92 -2.05
CA GLY A 130 15.35 21.36 -1.76
C GLY A 130 14.92 21.74 -0.34
N ASP A 131 14.18 20.87 0.32
CA ASP A 131 13.64 21.10 1.68
C ASP A 131 14.28 20.19 2.74
N LYS A 132 15.27 19.39 2.40
CA LYS A 132 15.82 18.30 3.23
C LYS A 132 16.32 18.72 4.62
N HIS A 133 16.77 19.96 4.78
CA HIS A 133 17.23 20.52 6.06
C HIS A 133 16.19 21.37 6.79
N LYS A 134 14.98 21.49 6.24
CA LYS A 134 13.84 22.13 6.91
C LYS A 134 13.26 21.20 7.93
N LYS A 135 12.93 21.70 9.12
CA LYS A 135 12.30 20.89 10.18
C LYS A 135 11.00 20.28 9.71
N VAL A 136 10.75 19.01 10.07
CA VAL A 136 9.52 18.29 9.72
C VAL A 136 8.28 18.97 10.30
N ALA A 137 8.41 19.72 11.42
CA ALA A 137 7.35 20.57 11.94
C ALA A 137 6.78 21.54 10.90
N ALA A 138 7.63 22.04 9.98
CA ALA A 138 7.26 22.99 8.94
C ALA A 138 6.86 22.33 7.60
N TYR A 139 6.83 21.01 7.53
CA TYR A 139 6.38 20.28 6.35
C TYR A 139 4.86 20.29 6.22
N SER A 140 4.37 20.47 4.99
CA SER A 140 2.97 20.22 4.66
C SER A 140 2.64 18.73 4.84
N ARG A 141 1.36 18.38 4.90
CA ARG A 141 0.93 16.97 4.97
C ARG A 141 1.47 16.17 3.77
N GLY A 142 1.42 16.73 2.56
CA GLY A 142 1.98 16.09 1.36
C GLY A 142 3.49 15.90 1.41
N MET A 143 4.24 16.84 2.00
CA MET A 143 5.68 16.67 2.23
C MET A 143 5.96 15.55 3.24
N LYS A 144 5.20 15.47 4.33
CA LYS A 144 5.31 14.37 5.31
C LYS A 144 5.00 13.02 4.69
N GLN A 145 3.98 12.94 3.85
CA GLN A 145 3.63 11.71 3.15
C GLN A 145 4.73 11.27 2.18
N ARG A 146 5.31 12.20 1.42
CA ARG A 146 6.46 11.91 0.54
C ARG A 146 7.71 11.51 1.34
N LEU A 147 7.94 12.10 2.50
CA LEU A 147 9.01 11.66 3.41
C LEU A 147 8.76 10.23 3.92
N GLY A 148 7.51 9.85 4.21
CA GLY A 148 7.13 8.47 4.53
C GLY A 148 7.42 7.50 3.37
N VAL A 149 7.18 7.92 2.12
CA VAL A 149 7.60 7.12 0.95
C VAL A 149 9.13 6.99 0.88
N ALA A 150 9.89 8.06 1.15
CA ALA A 150 11.35 8.00 1.22
C ALA A 150 11.84 7.01 2.28
N GLU A 151 11.20 6.98 3.47
CA GLU A 151 11.47 5.99 4.52
C GLU A 151 11.25 4.56 4.02
N VAL A 152 10.14 4.32 3.33
CA VAL A 152 9.83 3.02 2.72
C VAL A 152 10.90 2.59 1.73
N LEU A 153 11.40 3.51 0.89
CA LEU A 153 12.38 3.24 -0.15
C LEU A 153 13.80 2.97 0.36
N LEU A 154 14.12 3.35 1.60
CA LEU A 154 15.47 3.14 2.18
C LEU A 154 15.95 1.68 2.13
N LYS A 155 15.01 0.72 2.17
CA LYS A 155 15.30 -0.71 2.22
C LYS A 155 15.21 -1.41 0.87
N ASP A 156 15.03 -0.69 -0.23
CA ASP A 156 14.80 -1.26 -1.55
C ASP A 156 13.70 -2.34 -1.54
N PRO A 157 12.45 -1.99 -1.15
CA PRO A 157 11.40 -2.96 -0.96
C PRO A 157 10.97 -3.60 -2.28
N LYS A 158 10.64 -4.90 -2.25
CA LYS A 158 9.99 -5.59 -3.37
C LYS A 158 8.50 -5.26 -3.48
N VAL A 159 7.88 -4.98 -2.34
CA VAL A 159 6.45 -4.67 -2.24
C VAL A 159 6.26 -3.47 -1.33
N MET A 160 5.42 -2.53 -1.74
CA MET A 160 4.95 -1.43 -0.89
C MET A 160 3.50 -1.67 -0.49
N PHE A 161 3.23 -1.60 0.81
CA PHE A 161 1.88 -1.52 1.37
C PHE A 161 1.59 -0.07 1.72
N LEU A 162 0.57 0.51 1.09
CA LEU A 162 0.20 1.92 1.26
C LEU A 162 -1.23 1.99 1.80
N ASP A 163 -1.36 2.41 3.05
CA ASP A 163 -2.67 2.50 3.72
C ASP A 163 -3.20 3.92 3.62
N GLU A 164 -4.22 4.14 2.78
CA GLU A 164 -4.86 5.44 2.51
C GLU A 164 -3.85 6.59 2.24
N PRO A 165 -2.85 6.42 1.35
CA PRO A 165 -1.69 7.31 1.26
C PRO A 165 -2.03 8.75 0.88
N THR A 166 -3.18 8.99 0.26
CA THR A 166 -3.62 10.32 -0.19
C THR A 166 -4.62 10.98 0.75
N LEU A 167 -4.97 10.31 1.86
CA LEU A 167 -5.98 10.84 2.79
C LEU A 167 -5.57 12.19 3.36
N GLY A 168 -6.46 13.19 3.20
CA GLY A 168 -6.26 14.55 3.70
C GLY A 168 -5.17 15.36 3.00
N LEU A 169 -4.74 14.93 1.82
CA LEU A 169 -3.96 15.76 0.91
C LEU A 169 -4.90 16.65 0.10
N ASP A 170 -4.39 17.82 -0.27
CA ASP A 170 -5.02 18.63 -1.31
C ASP A 170 -4.92 17.93 -2.68
N PRO A 171 -5.74 18.30 -3.67
CA PRO A 171 -5.77 17.62 -4.97
C PRO A 171 -4.42 17.55 -5.68
N ASP A 172 -3.62 18.61 -5.62
CA ASP A 172 -2.29 18.65 -6.26
C ASP A 172 -1.30 17.72 -5.54
N GLY A 173 -1.28 17.72 -4.20
CA GLY A 173 -0.47 16.81 -3.40
C GLY A 173 -0.82 15.35 -3.61
N ALA A 174 -2.11 15.05 -3.73
CA ALA A 174 -2.59 13.71 -4.01
C ALA A 174 -2.15 13.22 -5.40
N LEU A 175 -2.29 14.07 -6.44
CA LEU A 175 -1.83 13.74 -7.79
C LEU A 175 -0.32 13.49 -7.83
N LYS A 176 0.49 14.36 -7.24
CA LYS A 176 1.95 14.19 -7.17
C LYS A 176 2.36 12.88 -6.48
N LEU A 177 1.66 12.49 -5.40
CA LEU A 177 1.93 11.22 -4.72
C LEU A 177 1.54 10.02 -5.58
N ILE A 178 0.40 10.07 -6.27
CA ILE A 178 -0.05 9.04 -7.19
C ILE A 178 0.93 8.86 -8.36
N ASP A 179 1.38 9.96 -8.96
CA ASP A 179 2.35 9.93 -10.05
C ASP A 179 3.72 9.38 -9.56
N LEU A 180 4.14 9.70 -8.34
CA LEU A 180 5.32 9.11 -7.71
C LEU A 180 5.18 7.59 -7.54
N ILE A 181 4.06 7.10 -6.98
CA ILE A 181 3.82 5.66 -6.81
C ILE A 181 3.86 4.95 -8.17
N GLN A 182 3.25 5.54 -9.19
CA GLN A 182 3.23 4.98 -10.54
C GLN A 182 4.64 4.93 -11.17
N SER A 183 5.46 5.97 -10.98
CA SER A 183 6.85 5.98 -11.49
C SER A 183 7.70 4.91 -10.79
N LEU A 184 7.58 4.76 -9.46
CA LEU A 184 8.28 3.73 -8.70
C LEU A 184 7.92 2.32 -9.18
N ASN A 185 6.64 2.06 -9.41
CA ASN A 185 6.20 0.77 -9.96
C ASN A 185 6.78 0.54 -11.36
N ARG A 186 6.68 1.53 -12.27
CA ARG A 186 7.11 1.40 -13.65
C ARG A 186 8.62 1.24 -13.79
N GLU A 187 9.39 2.06 -13.05
CA GLU A 187 10.84 2.19 -13.20
C GLU A 187 11.61 1.18 -12.35
N GLN A 188 11.16 0.95 -11.12
CA GLN A 188 11.82 0.06 -10.16
C GLN A 188 11.14 -1.30 -10.03
N LYS A 189 10.01 -1.53 -10.74
CA LYS A 189 9.23 -2.77 -10.69
C LYS A 189 8.74 -3.15 -9.29
N ILE A 190 8.58 -2.17 -8.41
CA ILE A 190 8.05 -2.38 -7.06
C ILE A 190 6.56 -2.74 -7.18
N SER A 191 6.15 -3.86 -6.59
CA SER A 191 4.73 -4.21 -6.49
C SER A 191 4.07 -3.34 -5.42
N VAL A 192 2.80 -2.99 -5.61
CA VAL A 192 2.09 -2.09 -4.69
C VAL A 192 0.75 -2.70 -4.30
N LEU A 193 0.48 -2.80 -3.01
CA LEU A 193 -0.86 -3.02 -2.45
C LEU A 193 -1.33 -1.70 -1.82
N LEU A 194 -2.26 -1.04 -2.50
CA LEU A 194 -2.77 0.29 -2.14
C LEU A 194 -4.17 0.17 -1.55
N SER A 195 -4.37 0.44 -0.26
CA SER A 195 -5.72 0.59 0.29
C SER A 195 -6.23 2.01 0.06
N SER A 196 -7.46 2.15 -0.39
CA SER A 196 -8.10 3.45 -0.54
C SER A 196 -9.63 3.36 -0.60
N HIS A 197 -10.28 4.46 -0.22
CA HIS A 197 -11.69 4.71 -0.52
C HIS A 197 -11.86 5.78 -1.62
N HIS A 198 -10.77 6.37 -2.13
CA HIS A 198 -10.75 7.34 -3.23
C HIS A 198 -10.69 6.64 -4.59
N LEU A 199 -11.86 6.21 -5.10
CA LEU A 199 -12.01 5.36 -6.28
C LEU A 199 -11.36 5.95 -7.54
N HIS A 200 -11.52 7.26 -7.78
CA HIS A 200 -10.93 7.93 -8.93
C HIS A 200 -9.40 7.83 -8.97
N GLN A 201 -8.73 7.95 -7.82
CA GLN A 201 -7.27 7.85 -7.75
C GLN A 201 -6.81 6.41 -8.03
N VAL A 202 -7.51 5.42 -7.45
CA VAL A 202 -7.20 4.00 -7.66
C VAL A 202 -7.41 3.61 -9.12
N GLN A 203 -8.49 4.11 -9.74
CA GLN A 203 -8.76 3.88 -11.17
C GLN A 203 -7.61 4.35 -12.07
N LYS A 204 -6.94 5.44 -11.68
CA LYS A 204 -5.83 6.03 -12.46
C LYS A 204 -4.60 5.13 -12.51
N ILE A 205 -4.30 4.39 -11.43
CA ILE A 205 -3.00 3.72 -11.29
C ILE A 205 -3.05 2.20 -11.15
N SER A 206 -4.19 1.63 -10.74
CA SER A 206 -4.26 0.20 -10.45
C SER A 206 -4.43 -0.63 -11.71
N HIS A 207 -3.71 -1.74 -11.79
CA HIS A 207 -3.86 -2.75 -12.83
C HIS A 207 -5.07 -3.64 -12.56
N ARG A 208 -5.25 -4.03 -11.30
CA ARG A 208 -6.40 -4.77 -10.78
C ARG A 208 -6.85 -4.15 -9.47
N VAL A 209 -8.11 -4.40 -9.14
CA VAL A 209 -8.71 -3.96 -7.87
C VAL A 209 -9.43 -5.12 -7.18
N GLY A 210 -9.45 -5.06 -5.86
CA GLY A 210 -10.29 -5.91 -5.01
C GLY A 210 -11.25 -5.02 -4.21
N ILE A 211 -12.54 -5.32 -4.27
CA ILE A 211 -13.57 -4.61 -3.52
C ILE A 211 -13.91 -5.41 -2.27
N MET A 212 -13.67 -4.81 -1.10
CA MET A 212 -13.89 -5.42 0.19
C MET A 212 -15.06 -4.75 0.91
N ILE A 213 -16.05 -5.54 1.33
CA ILE A 213 -17.21 -5.07 2.09
C ILE A 213 -17.44 -6.01 3.28
N LYS A 214 -17.62 -5.45 4.48
CA LYS A 214 -17.88 -6.21 5.73
C LYS A 214 -16.91 -7.38 5.97
N GLY A 215 -15.65 -7.21 5.62
CA GLY A 215 -14.62 -8.23 5.84
C GLY A 215 -14.44 -9.24 4.71
N GLU A 216 -15.22 -9.17 3.65
CA GLU A 216 -15.22 -10.12 2.52
C GLU A 216 -14.81 -9.45 1.21
N MET A 217 -14.11 -10.18 0.34
CA MET A 217 -13.85 -9.76 -1.04
C MET A 217 -15.08 -10.06 -1.88
N VAL A 218 -15.79 -9.01 -2.29
CA VAL A 218 -17.00 -9.15 -3.12
C VAL A 218 -16.71 -9.11 -4.62
N ALA A 219 -15.56 -8.57 -5.01
CA ALA A 219 -15.11 -8.55 -6.41
C ALA A 219 -13.59 -8.41 -6.48
N GLU A 220 -12.98 -9.03 -7.50
CA GLU A 220 -11.55 -8.91 -7.80
C GLU A 220 -11.33 -9.01 -9.31
N GLY A 221 -10.59 -8.08 -9.88
CA GLY A 221 -10.26 -8.10 -11.31
C GLY A 221 -9.73 -6.79 -11.86
N SER A 222 -9.46 -6.75 -13.17
CA SER A 222 -9.23 -5.48 -13.85
C SER A 222 -10.54 -4.67 -13.91
N ILE A 223 -10.44 -3.35 -13.96
CA ILE A 223 -11.62 -2.46 -14.00
C ILE A 223 -12.52 -2.82 -15.19
N ASP A 224 -11.91 -3.11 -16.36
CA ASP A 224 -12.67 -3.51 -17.56
C ASP A 224 -13.38 -4.86 -17.38
N ALA A 225 -12.75 -5.83 -16.69
CA ALA A 225 -13.36 -7.13 -16.40
C ALA A 225 -14.56 -6.99 -15.46
N LEU A 226 -14.43 -6.20 -14.40
CA LEU A 226 -15.51 -5.92 -13.44
C LEU A 226 -16.66 -5.13 -14.09
N ALA A 227 -16.34 -4.16 -14.96
CA ALA A 227 -17.34 -3.44 -15.73
C ALA A 227 -18.14 -4.39 -16.64
N LYS A 228 -17.44 -5.29 -17.34
CA LYS A 228 -18.07 -6.27 -18.22
C LYS A 228 -18.97 -7.24 -17.45
N GLU A 229 -18.54 -7.69 -16.28
CA GLU A 229 -19.32 -8.58 -15.40
C GLU A 229 -20.63 -7.93 -14.96
N LYS A 230 -20.60 -6.65 -14.54
CA LYS A 230 -21.76 -5.95 -13.98
C LYS A 230 -22.68 -5.29 -14.99
N PHE A 231 -22.16 -4.86 -16.12
CA PHE A 231 -22.92 -4.07 -17.12
C PHE A 231 -23.02 -4.76 -18.49
N GLY A 232 -22.40 -5.92 -18.66
CA GLY A 232 -22.37 -6.63 -19.93
C GLY A 232 -21.43 -6.02 -20.97
N VAL A 233 -21.45 -6.56 -22.18
CA VAL A 233 -20.61 -6.11 -23.29
C VAL A 233 -21.31 -4.95 -23.99
N GLY A 234 -21.06 -3.73 -23.52
CA GLY A 234 -21.53 -2.49 -24.16
C GLY A 234 -20.36 -1.52 -24.33
N GLY A 235 -20.30 -0.79 -25.44
CA GLY A 235 -19.19 0.12 -25.77
C GLY A 235 -19.00 1.34 -24.86
N LYS A 236 -19.71 1.40 -23.72
CA LYS A 236 -19.59 2.45 -22.70
C LYS A 236 -18.46 2.12 -21.72
N LYS A 237 -17.56 3.06 -21.47
CA LYS A 237 -16.59 2.99 -20.37
C LYS A 237 -17.29 3.37 -19.07
N TYR A 238 -17.26 2.47 -18.09
CA TYR A 238 -17.78 2.73 -16.75
C TYR A 238 -16.66 3.19 -15.83
N SER A 239 -16.95 4.14 -14.94
CA SER A 239 -16.03 4.54 -13.89
C SER A 239 -15.97 3.46 -12.79
N LEU A 240 -14.85 3.43 -12.07
CA LEU A 240 -14.72 2.54 -10.91
C LEU A 240 -15.79 2.84 -9.84
N GLU A 241 -16.26 4.08 -9.76
CA GLU A 241 -17.35 4.48 -8.86
C GLU A 241 -18.67 3.82 -9.25
N GLU A 242 -19.04 3.82 -10.55
CA GLU A 242 -20.24 3.15 -11.04
C GLU A 242 -20.19 1.64 -10.76
N ILE A 243 -19.03 1.01 -10.99
CA ILE A 243 -18.79 -0.41 -10.71
C ILE A 243 -18.91 -0.69 -9.22
N TYR A 244 -18.21 0.08 -8.38
CA TYR A 244 -18.21 -0.06 -6.92
C TYR A 244 -19.63 0.05 -6.35
N MET A 245 -20.40 1.05 -6.78
CA MET A 245 -21.78 1.24 -6.31
C MET A 245 -22.70 0.06 -6.64
N LYS A 246 -22.47 -0.60 -7.78
CA LYS A 246 -23.24 -1.83 -8.11
C LYS A 246 -22.97 -2.96 -7.13
N TYR A 247 -21.68 -3.25 -6.84
CA TYR A 247 -21.33 -4.28 -5.85
C TYR A 247 -21.80 -3.90 -4.45
N PHE A 248 -21.75 -2.62 -4.09
CA PHE A 248 -22.16 -2.14 -2.78
C PHE A 248 -23.67 -2.27 -2.53
N GLN A 249 -24.51 -2.14 -3.57
CA GLN A 249 -25.96 -2.26 -3.48
C GLN A 249 -26.45 -3.71 -3.37
N GLU A 250 -25.62 -4.69 -3.72
CA GLU A 250 -25.96 -6.12 -3.71
C GLU A 250 -25.63 -6.81 -2.37
N VAL A 251 -24.98 -6.13 -1.41
CA VAL A 251 -24.50 -6.63 -0.11
C VAL A 251 -25.20 -5.92 1.06
#